data_bc0fa6ba3bf66ad8a7d433c9dfc60b19
#
_entry.id   bc0fa6ba3bf66ad8a7d433c9dfc60b19
#
_cell.length_a   1.000
_cell.length_b   1.000
_cell.length_c   1.000
_cell.angle_alpha   90.00
_cell.angle_beta   90.00
_cell.angle_gamma   90.00
#
_symmetry.space_group_name_H-M   'P 1'
#
loop_
_entity.id
_entity.type
_entity.pdbx_description
1 polymer ?
#
loop_
_entity_poly.entity_id
_entity_poly.type
_entity_poly.pdbx_seq_one_letter_code
_entity_poly.pdbx_strand_id
1 'polypeptide(L)' 'MITEIKTGTGDMKDYRYQVGQQFAMVREEQGWSVEQVAKMADVKPATIEKIEAGAFNVPLDVLAKVADVLGCELTIKEK' A
#
# COMPACT_ATOMS: atom_id res chain seq x y z
N MET A 1 -3.73 -4.03 -10.91
CA MET A 1 -3.94 -2.57 -10.70
C MET A 1 -2.61 -1.88 -10.47
N ILE A 2 -2.47 -0.69 -10.98
CA ILE A 2 -1.23 0.09 -10.87
C ILE A 2 -1.47 1.25 -9.91
N THR A 3 -0.60 1.38 -8.92
CA THR A 3 -0.62 2.52 -7.99
C THR A 3 0.44 3.51 -8.42
N GLU A 4 0.03 4.68 -8.85
CA GLU A 4 0.95 5.74 -9.25
C GLU A 4 1.25 6.64 -8.07
N ILE A 5 2.53 6.91 -7.88
CA ILE A 5 3.00 7.87 -6.87
C ILE A 5 3.59 9.04 -7.62
N LYS A 6 2.98 10.21 -7.45
CA LYS A 6 3.46 11.43 -8.09
C LYS A 6 4.48 12.11 -7.21
N THR A 7 5.59 12.50 -7.81
CA THR A 7 6.66 13.19 -7.10
C THR A 7 6.72 14.66 -7.52
N GLY A 8 7.49 15.46 -6.78
CA GLY A 8 7.77 16.84 -7.14
C GLY A 8 6.82 17.88 -6.57
N THR A 9 5.62 17.46 -6.14
CA THR A 9 4.68 18.34 -5.44
C THR A 9 4.09 17.59 -4.28
N GLY A 10 3.62 18.16 -3.28
CA GLY A 10 3.12 17.48 -2.12
C GLY A 10 4.23 16.84 -1.29
N ASP A 11 3.95 16.53 -0.08
CA ASP A 11 4.92 15.91 0.81
C ASP A 11 4.76 14.38 0.83
N MET A 12 5.63 13.72 1.55
CA MET A 12 5.63 12.26 1.66
C MET A 12 4.33 11.74 2.29
N LYS A 13 3.70 12.53 3.11
CA LYS A 13 2.43 12.19 3.75
C LYS A 13 1.33 11.96 2.71
N ASP A 14 1.26 12.82 1.69
CA ASP A 14 0.26 12.67 0.62
C ASP A 14 0.48 11.40 -0.18
N TYR A 15 1.73 11.06 -0.45
CA TYR A 15 2.05 9.84 -1.20
C TYR A 15 1.65 8.59 -0.41
N ARG A 16 1.93 8.58 0.87
CA ARG A 16 1.55 7.46 1.74
C ARG A 16 0.04 7.28 1.77
N TYR A 17 -0.67 8.37 1.87
CA TYR A 17 -2.13 8.34 1.88
C TYR A 17 -2.67 7.76 0.58
N GLN A 18 -2.15 8.19 -0.56
CA GLN A 18 -2.57 7.68 -1.86
C GLN A 18 -2.33 6.18 -1.99
N VAL A 19 -1.15 5.72 -1.59
CA VAL A 19 -0.81 4.29 -1.63
C VAL A 19 -1.74 3.51 -0.71
N GLY A 20 -1.95 3.99 0.50
CA GLY A 20 -2.82 3.33 1.48
C GLY A 20 -4.24 3.20 0.99
N GLN A 21 -4.79 4.25 0.43
CA GLN A 21 -6.15 4.25 -0.12
C GLN A 21 -6.28 3.22 -1.24
N GLN A 22 -5.30 3.17 -2.13
CA GLN A 22 -5.31 2.23 -3.23
C GLN A 22 -5.26 0.79 -2.73
N PHE A 23 -4.40 0.51 -1.76
CA PHE A 23 -4.28 -0.83 -1.20
C PHE A 23 -5.56 -1.27 -0.50
N ALA A 24 -6.16 -0.38 0.28
CA ALA A 24 -7.42 -0.67 0.97
C ALA A 24 -8.53 -0.98 -0.04
N MET A 25 -8.61 -0.20 -1.11
CA MET A 25 -9.63 -0.38 -2.12
C MET A 25 -9.48 -1.74 -2.80
N VAL A 26 -8.26 -2.11 -3.19
CA VAL A 26 -8.01 -3.39 -3.86
C VAL A 26 -8.33 -4.55 -2.92
N ARG A 27 -7.91 -4.44 -1.66
CA ARG A 27 -8.20 -5.47 -0.66
C ARG A 27 -9.70 -5.68 -0.52
N GLU A 28 -10.46 -4.60 -0.40
CA GLU A 28 -11.91 -4.67 -0.25
C GLU A 28 -12.59 -5.23 -1.49
N GLU A 29 -12.11 -4.87 -2.67
CA GLU A 29 -12.63 -5.41 -3.92
C GLU A 29 -12.43 -6.91 -4.03
N GLN A 30 -11.32 -7.41 -3.45
CA GLN A 30 -11.05 -8.85 -3.45
C GLN A 30 -11.85 -9.58 -2.36
N GLY A 31 -12.47 -8.84 -1.45
CA GLY A 31 -13.19 -9.44 -0.33
C GLY A 31 -12.27 -9.99 0.75
N TRP A 32 -11.03 -9.50 0.83
CA TRP A 32 -10.06 -9.97 1.82
C TRP A 32 -10.08 -9.11 3.07
N SER A 33 -9.86 -9.74 4.23
CA SER A 33 -9.67 -9.02 5.47
C SER A 33 -8.24 -8.54 5.60
N VAL A 34 -8.01 -7.61 6.52
CA VAL A 34 -6.65 -7.15 6.85
C VAL A 34 -5.80 -8.35 7.27
N GLU A 35 -6.36 -9.24 8.08
CA GLU A 35 -5.65 -10.42 8.58
C GLU A 35 -5.24 -11.35 7.44
N GLN A 36 -6.11 -11.52 6.45
CA GLN A 36 -5.81 -12.38 5.30
C GLN A 36 -4.63 -11.82 4.48
N VAL A 37 -4.66 -10.53 4.20
CA VAL A 37 -3.58 -9.89 3.44
C VAL A 37 -2.27 -9.94 4.23
N ALA A 38 -2.35 -9.69 5.54
CA ALA A 38 -1.16 -9.74 6.40
C ALA A 38 -0.52 -11.12 6.37
N LYS A 39 -1.34 -12.15 6.45
CA LYS A 39 -0.86 -13.54 6.40
C LYS A 39 -0.22 -13.86 5.06
N MET A 40 -0.86 -13.45 3.97
CA MET A 40 -0.33 -13.71 2.63
C MET A 40 0.98 -12.96 2.36
N ALA A 41 1.12 -11.77 2.91
CA ALA A 41 2.34 -10.96 2.75
C ALA A 41 3.39 -11.25 3.81
N ASP A 42 3.08 -12.12 4.77
CA ASP A 42 3.97 -12.46 5.88
C ASP A 42 4.37 -11.22 6.70
N VAL A 43 3.37 -10.42 7.05
CA VAL A 43 3.54 -9.23 7.88
C VAL A 43 2.47 -9.24 8.97
N LYS A 44 2.61 -8.35 9.94
CA LYS A 44 1.62 -8.23 11.01
C LYS A 44 0.38 -7.46 10.51
N PRO A 45 -0.83 -7.81 11.00
CA PRO A 45 -2.03 -7.04 10.63
C PRO A 45 -1.91 -5.55 10.91
N ALA A 46 -1.24 -5.17 12.00
CA ALA A 46 -1.02 -3.75 12.31
C ALA A 46 -0.24 -3.04 11.20
N THR A 47 0.66 -3.75 10.52
CA THR A 47 1.40 -3.18 9.39
C THR A 47 0.45 -2.83 8.24
N ILE A 48 -0.49 -3.73 7.93
CA ILE A 48 -1.48 -3.47 6.87
C ILE A 48 -2.36 -2.28 7.26
N GLU A 49 -2.82 -2.24 8.50
CA GLU A 49 -3.66 -1.13 8.96
C GLU A 49 -2.95 0.21 8.85
N LYS A 50 -1.66 0.26 9.21
CA LYS A 50 -0.87 1.49 9.09
C LYS A 50 -0.67 1.91 7.64
N ILE A 51 -0.42 0.94 6.76
CA ILE A 51 -0.27 1.23 5.34
C ILE A 51 -1.56 1.83 4.80
N GLU A 52 -2.71 1.21 5.09
CA GLU A 52 -4.00 1.68 4.60
C GLU A 52 -4.39 3.05 5.15
N ALA A 53 -3.92 3.37 6.36
CA ALA A 53 -4.17 4.67 6.95
C ALA A 53 -3.21 5.76 6.46
N GLY A 54 -2.21 5.39 5.67
CA GLY A 54 -1.21 6.34 5.20
C GLY A 54 -0.20 6.73 6.27
N ALA A 55 -0.15 5.97 7.36
CA ALA A 55 0.72 6.26 8.51
C ALA A 55 1.85 5.24 8.62
N PHE A 56 2.32 4.74 7.47
CA PHE A 56 3.33 3.70 7.49
C PHE A 56 4.74 4.29 7.39
N ASN A 57 5.68 3.53 7.94
CA ASN A 57 7.10 3.81 7.81
C ASN A 57 7.79 2.45 7.70
N VAL A 58 7.58 1.79 6.58
CA VAL A 58 8.07 0.44 6.35
C VAL A 58 9.12 0.45 5.24
N PRO A 59 10.05 -0.51 5.24
CA PRO A 59 10.99 -0.63 4.13
C PRO A 59 10.25 -0.86 2.81
N LEU A 60 10.87 -0.44 1.72
CA LEU A 60 10.26 -0.56 0.41
C LEU A 60 9.95 -2.02 0.04
N ASP A 61 10.79 -2.95 0.46
CA ASP A 61 10.57 -4.37 0.18
C ASP A 61 9.32 -4.91 0.88
N VAL A 62 9.01 -4.41 2.08
CA VAL A 62 7.77 -4.77 2.77
C VAL A 62 6.56 -4.25 2.01
N LEU A 63 6.63 -3.00 1.57
CA LEU A 63 5.56 -2.39 0.79
C LEU A 63 5.37 -3.15 -0.52
N ALA A 64 6.45 -3.55 -1.16
CA ALA A 64 6.41 -4.32 -2.41
C ALA A 64 5.76 -5.68 -2.21
N LYS A 65 6.02 -6.35 -1.09
CA LYS A 65 5.40 -7.65 -0.77
C LYS A 65 3.88 -7.50 -0.65
N VAL A 66 3.42 -6.46 0.02
CA VAL A 66 1.98 -6.21 0.18
C VAL A 66 1.36 -5.88 -1.19
N ALA A 67 2.02 -5.04 -1.97
CA ALA A 67 1.54 -4.69 -3.30
C ALA A 67 1.43 -5.94 -4.18
N ASP A 68 2.41 -6.82 -4.10
CA ASP A 68 2.44 -8.04 -4.89
C ASP A 68 1.26 -8.96 -4.53
N VAL A 69 0.99 -9.13 -3.24
CA VAL A 69 -0.14 -9.94 -2.76
C VAL A 69 -1.46 -9.38 -3.31
N LEU A 70 -1.59 -8.06 -3.35
CA LEU A 70 -2.80 -7.40 -3.82
C LEU A 70 -2.88 -7.32 -5.35
N GLY A 71 -1.82 -7.69 -6.05
CA GLY A 71 -1.77 -7.57 -7.50
C GLY A 71 -1.59 -6.14 -7.96
N CYS A 72 -0.98 -5.30 -7.14
CA CYS A 72 -0.70 -3.89 -7.46
C CYS A 72 0.74 -3.72 -7.91
N GLU A 73 0.95 -2.79 -8.82
CA GLU A 73 2.29 -2.34 -9.16
C GLU A 73 2.48 -0.92 -8.64
N LEU A 74 3.64 -0.67 -8.05
CA LEU A 74 3.97 0.68 -7.59
C LEU A 74 4.74 1.38 -8.70
N THR A 75 4.20 2.51 -9.16
CA THR A 75 4.82 3.30 -10.21
C THR A 75 5.02 4.72 -9.72
N ILE A 76 6.24 5.21 -9.81
CA ILE A 76 6.57 6.58 -9.42
C ILE A 76 6.67 7.41 -10.69
N LYS A 77 5.86 8.47 -10.75
CA LYS A 77 5.88 9.41 -11.86
C LYS A 77 6.54 10.69 -11.43
N GLU A 78 7.52 11.11 -12.19
CA GLU A 78 8.14 12.42 -11.99
C GLU A 78 7.32 13.48 -12.68
N LYS A 79 7.29 14.64 -12.11
CA LYS A 79 6.64 15.79 -12.69
C LYS A 79 7.49 16.41 -13.77
#